data_b7014c7061cef606bf4536c24d376d2f
#
_entry.id   b7014c7061cef606bf4536c24d376d2f
#
_cell.length_a   1.000
_cell.length_b   1.000
_cell.length_c   1.000
_cell.angle_alpha   90.00
_cell.angle_beta   90.00
_cell.angle_gamma   90.00
#
_symmetry.space_group_name_H-M   'P 1'
#
loop_
_entity.id
_entity.type
_entity.pdbx_description
1 polymer ?
#
loop_
_entity_poly.entity_id
_entity_poly.type
_entity_poly.pdbx_seq_one_letter_code
_entity_poly.pdbx_strand_id
1 'polypeptide(L)'
;SDWEKFEKWAETVPYTFRNPLYHWTHLELKTAFGIDKQLSPKTAREIYDECNEKLQLPEFSARGLMRHYNVECVCTTDDPIDDLRYHKQTRESGFEIKMIPAWRPDKAMNIEKPDFADYMNKLGEVAGVNLVTFQDMVDALQKRHDFFTENGCKLSDHGIEEFYDEPYTDSQIETIFAKAMRGQQLS
;
A
#
# COMPACT_ATOMS: atom_id res chain seq x y z
N SER A 1 -16.22 18.71 -2.28
CA SER A 1 -16.54 17.83 -3.43
C SER A 1 -15.28 17.45 -4.20
N ASP A 2 -15.35 16.44 -5.06
CA ASP A 2 -14.20 16.04 -5.89
C ASP A 2 -13.86 17.11 -6.92
N TRP A 3 -14.88 17.82 -7.42
CA TRP A 3 -14.66 19.00 -8.24
C TRP A 3 -13.81 20.07 -7.54
N GLU A 4 -14.11 20.43 -6.30
CA GLU A 4 -13.36 21.44 -5.54
C GLU A 4 -11.89 21.03 -5.35
N LYS A 5 -11.62 19.74 -5.10
CA LYS A 5 -10.23 19.24 -5.01
C LYS A 5 -9.51 19.37 -6.35
N PHE A 6 -10.16 18.96 -7.43
CA PHE A 6 -9.59 19.06 -8.78
C PHE A 6 -9.35 20.50 -9.22
N GLU A 7 -10.30 21.40 -8.94
CA GLU A 7 -10.18 22.83 -9.22
C GLU A 7 -8.98 23.43 -8.47
N LYS A 8 -8.80 23.12 -7.18
CA LYS A 8 -7.63 23.55 -6.40
C LYS A 8 -6.32 22.99 -6.94
N TRP A 9 -6.32 21.76 -7.43
CA TRP A 9 -5.18 21.19 -8.11
C TRP A 9 -4.87 21.91 -9.42
N ALA A 10 -5.87 22.21 -10.21
CA ALA A 10 -5.74 22.98 -11.46
C ALA A 10 -5.23 24.42 -11.25
N GLU A 11 -5.59 25.04 -10.12
CA GLU A 11 -5.03 26.34 -9.70
C GLU A 11 -3.54 26.23 -9.33
N THR A 12 -3.12 25.09 -8.76
CA THR A 12 -1.78 24.86 -8.22
C THR A 12 -0.78 24.41 -9.27
N VAL A 13 -1.19 23.50 -10.16
CA VAL A 13 -0.31 22.85 -11.16
C VAL A 13 0.55 23.82 -11.96
N PRO A 14 0.04 24.96 -12.48
CA PRO A 14 0.88 25.88 -13.25
C PRO A 14 2.11 26.42 -12.50
N TYR A 15 2.06 26.41 -11.17
CA TYR A 15 3.15 26.87 -10.32
C TYR A 15 4.14 25.76 -9.93
N THR A 16 3.84 24.50 -10.28
CA THR A 16 4.68 23.33 -9.97
C THR A 16 5.63 22.95 -11.10
N PHE A 17 5.88 23.82 -12.06
CA PHE A 17 6.64 23.58 -13.29
C PHE A 17 8.00 22.89 -13.09
N ARG A 18 8.69 23.13 -11.97
CA ARG A 18 9.97 22.48 -11.62
C ARG A 18 9.81 21.24 -10.75
N ASN A 19 8.60 20.87 -10.39
CA ASN A 19 8.29 19.70 -9.59
C ASN A 19 7.85 18.55 -10.51
N PRO A 20 8.26 17.30 -10.27
CA PRO A 20 7.80 16.13 -11.03
C PRO A 20 6.28 16.02 -11.17
N LEU A 21 5.52 16.48 -10.17
CA LEU A 21 4.05 16.46 -10.19
C LEU A 21 3.45 17.20 -11.40
N TYR A 22 4.10 18.28 -11.90
CA TYR A 22 3.66 18.94 -13.11
C TYR A 22 3.68 17.98 -14.32
N HIS A 23 4.79 17.27 -14.48
CA HIS A 23 4.96 16.33 -15.59
C HIS A 23 4.04 15.10 -15.42
N TRP A 24 3.95 14.57 -14.22
CA TRP A 24 3.12 13.40 -13.94
C TRP A 24 1.64 13.67 -14.19
N THR A 25 1.11 14.80 -13.71
CA THR A 25 -0.28 15.19 -14.00
C THR A 25 -0.58 15.22 -15.51
N HIS A 26 0.30 15.82 -16.30
CA HIS A 26 0.09 15.90 -17.76
C HIS A 26 0.36 14.57 -18.47
N LEU A 27 1.29 13.74 -17.97
CA LEU A 27 1.49 12.38 -18.46
C LEU A 27 0.27 11.50 -18.21
N GLU A 28 -0.33 11.56 -17.03
CA GLU A 28 -1.56 10.83 -16.72
C GLU A 28 -2.72 11.26 -17.61
N LEU A 29 -2.93 12.57 -17.79
CA LEU A 29 -3.95 13.08 -18.70
C LEU A 29 -3.74 12.60 -20.12
N LYS A 30 -2.48 12.62 -20.61
CA LYS A 30 -2.15 12.21 -21.97
C LYS A 30 -2.22 10.69 -22.15
N THR A 31 -1.56 9.93 -21.29
CA THR A 31 -1.39 8.49 -21.51
C THR A 31 -2.64 7.69 -21.19
N ALA A 32 -3.37 8.07 -20.11
CA ALA A 32 -4.59 7.39 -19.73
C ALA A 32 -5.82 7.93 -20.50
N PHE A 33 -5.93 9.23 -20.62
CA PHE A 33 -7.14 9.88 -21.14
C PHE A 33 -6.99 10.44 -22.57
N GLY A 34 -5.78 10.48 -23.14
CA GLY A 34 -5.54 11.06 -24.46
C GLY A 34 -5.70 12.58 -24.50
N ILE A 35 -5.56 13.26 -23.35
CA ILE A 35 -5.74 14.71 -23.21
C ILE A 35 -4.37 15.39 -23.27
N ASP A 36 -4.11 16.13 -24.34
CA ASP A 36 -2.87 16.91 -24.54
C ASP A 36 -2.95 18.34 -23.98
N LYS A 37 -4.13 18.78 -23.51
CA LYS A 37 -4.32 20.09 -22.92
C LYS A 37 -3.60 20.23 -21.59
N GLN A 38 -2.95 21.37 -21.39
CA GLN A 38 -2.37 21.69 -20.09
C GLN A 38 -3.47 22.01 -19.07
N LEU A 39 -3.33 21.41 -17.87
CA LEU A 39 -4.22 21.68 -16.76
C LEU A 39 -3.94 23.08 -16.19
N SER A 40 -4.99 23.87 -16.12
CA SER A 40 -4.98 25.23 -15.60
C SER A 40 -6.39 25.62 -15.13
N PRO A 41 -6.59 26.72 -14.41
CA PRO A 41 -7.94 27.20 -14.07
C PRO A 41 -8.86 27.39 -15.27
N LYS A 42 -8.31 27.69 -16.44
CA LYS A 42 -9.08 27.92 -17.67
C LYS A 42 -9.56 26.64 -18.34
N THR A 43 -8.83 25.54 -18.17
CA THR A 43 -9.10 24.25 -18.81
C THR A 43 -9.66 23.20 -17.84
N ALA A 44 -9.66 23.52 -16.55
CA ALA A 44 -10.01 22.59 -15.48
C ALA A 44 -11.38 21.94 -15.68
N ARG A 45 -12.42 22.73 -15.97
CA ARG A 45 -13.78 22.20 -16.09
C ARG A 45 -13.91 21.25 -17.27
N GLU A 46 -13.38 21.61 -18.42
CA GLU A 46 -13.41 20.79 -19.63
C GLU A 46 -12.67 19.44 -19.38
N ILE A 47 -11.46 19.50 -18.82
CA ILE A 47 -10.67 18.30 -18.54
C ILE A 47 -11.37 17.40 -17.50
N TYR A 48 -11.93 17.99 -16.45
CA TYR A 48 -12.67 17.25 -15.43
C TYR A 48 -13.86 16.49 -16.01
N ASP A 49 -14.67 17.17 -16.81
CA ASP A 49 -15.86 16.59 -17.41
C ASP A 49 -15.47 15.48 -18.42
N GLU A 50 -14.47 15.70 -19.28
CA GLU A 50 -13.97 14.71 -20.22
C GLU A 50 -13.41 13.46 -19.50
N CYS A 51 -12.62 13.65 -18.42
CA CYS A 51 -12.13 12.53 -17.63
C CYS A 51 -13.26 11.74 -16.98
N ASN A 52 -14.27 12.42 -16.42
CA ASN A 52 -15.41 11.74 -15.79
C ASN A 52 -16.27 10.95 -16.80
N GLU A 53 -16.47 11.47 -18.01
CA GLU A 53 -17.15 10.74 -19.08
C GLU A 53 -16.38 9.46 -19.43
N LYS A 54 -15.07 9.53 -19.63
CA LYS A 54 -14.22 8.38 -19.94
C LYS A 54 -14.21 7.35 -18.79
N LEU A 55 -14.15 7.79 -17.53
CA LEU A 55 -14.18 6.91 -16.36
C LEU A 55 -15.47 6.09 -16.20
N GLN A 56 -16.55 6.41 -16.92
CA GLN A 56 -17.75 5.58 -16.96
C GLN A 56 -17.65 4.40 -17.94
N LEU A 57 -16.64 4.40 -18.80
CA LEU A 57 -16.46 3.37 -19.82
C LEU A 57 -15.77 2.13 -19.22
N PRO A 58 -16.13 0.91 -19.65
CA PRO A 58 -15.54 -0.34 -19.16
C PRO A 58 -14.01 -0.40 -19.29
N GLU A 59 -13.46 0.16 -20.35
CA GLU A 59 -12.01 0.24 -20.60
C GLU A 59 -11.26 1.10 -19.59
N PHE A 60 -11.93 1.97 -18.88
CA PHE A 60 -11.37 2.77 -17.78
C PHE A 60 -11.60 2.14 -16.39
N SER A 61 -12.17 0.95 -16.34
CA SER A 61 -12.16 0.17 -15.09
C SER A 61 -10.71 -0.19 -14.69
N ALA A 62 -10.46 -0.53 -13.43
CA ALA A 62 -9.13 -0.97 -12.99
C ALA A 62 -8.58 -2.10 -13.88
N ARG A 63 -9.40 -3.11 -14.22
CA ARG A 63 -9.02 -4.20 -15.13
C ARG A 63 -8.80 -3.72 -16.57
N GLY A 64 -9.61 -2.78 -17.03
CA GLY A 64 -9.47 -2.18 -18.36
C GLY A 64 -8.15 -1.40 -18.50
N LEU A 65 -7.81 -0.57 -17.52
CA LEU A 65 -6.55 0.17 -17.50
C LEU A 65 -5.33 -0.76 -17.43
N MET A 66 -5.38 -1.84 -16.64
CA MET A 66 -4.32 -2.84 -16.62
C MET A 66 -4.08 -3.45 -18.01
N ARG A 67 -5.15 -3.75 -18.77
CA ARG A 67 -5.03 -4.23 -20.15
C ARG A 67 -4.48 -3.18 -21.09
N HIS A 68 -4.96 -1.93 -20.95
CA HIS A 68 -4.48 -0.81 -21.75
C HIS A 68 -2.96 -0.60 -21.64
N TYR A 69 -2.42 -0.77 -20.42
CA TYR A 69 -0.98 -0.64 -20.17
C TYR A 69 -0.19 -1.94 -20.33
N ASN A 70 -0.80 -3.01 -20.86
CA ASN A 70 -0.16 -4.33 -21.03
C ASN A 70 0.48 -4.85 -19.73
N VAL A 71 -0.22 -4.67 -18.60
CA VAL A 71 0.26 -5.18 -17.31
C VAL A 71 0.19 -6.70 -17.31
N GLU A 72 1.28 -7.36 -16.97
CA GLU A 72 1.35 -8.82 -16.86
C GLU A 72 1.13 -9.33 -15.44
N CYS A 73 1.56 -8.53 -14.45
CA CYS A 73 1.45 -8.87 -13.04
C CYS A 73 1.28 -7.61 -12.20
N VAL A 74 0.45 -7.69 -11.18
CA VAL A 74 0.28 -6.67 -10.14
C VAL A 74 0.74 -7.26 -8.81
N CYS A 75 1.63 -6.54 -8.12
CA CYS A 75 2.01 -6.84 -6.76
C CYS A 75 1.35 -5.80 -5.86
N THR A 76 0.49 -6.26 -4.98
CA THR A 76 -0.17 -5.40 -3.99
C THR A 76 0.73 -5.22 -2.75
N THR A 77 0.39 -4.30 -1.88
CA THR A 77 1.08 -4.12 -0.61
C THR A 77 0.18 -4.63 0.50
N ASP A 78 0.57 -5.74 1.13
CA ASP A 78 -0.31 -6.46 2.05
C ASP A 78 0.31 -6.64 3.43
N ASP A 79 -0.54 -6.44 4.43
CA ASP A 79 -0.17 -6.58 5.84
C ASP A 79 -0.16 -8.07 6.26
N PRO A 80 0.76 -8.52 7.13
CA PRO A 80 0.78 -9.89 7.67
C PRO A 80 -0.55 -10.44 8.19
N ILE A 81 -1.45 -9.58 8.66
CA ILE A 81 -2.77 -10.01 9.15
C ILE A 81 -3.83 -10.16 8.06
N ASP A 82 -3.54 -9.80 6.81
CA ASP A 82 -4.49 -9.88 5.70
C ASP A 82 -4.84 -11.32 5.34
N ASP A 83 -6.12 -11.59 5.10
CA ASP A 83 -6.62 -12.91 4.72
C ASP A 83 -6.44 -13.25 3.23
N LEU A 84 -5.96 -12.29 2.43
CA LEU A 84 -5.71 -12.41 0.99
C LEU A 84 -6.94 -12.85 0.16
N ARG A 85 -8.15 -12.66 0.69
CA ARG A 85 -9.40 -13.07 0.04
C ARG A 85 -9.58 -12.48 -1.35
N TYR A 86 -9.15 -11.23 -1.56
CA TYR A 86 -9.30 -10.58 -2.87
C TYR A 86 -8.32 -11.12 -3.91
N HIS A 87 -7.13 -11.57 -3.50
CA HIS A 87 -6.19 -12.28 -4.37
C HIS A 87 -6.79 -13.62 -4.84
N LYS A 88 -7.40 -14.35 -3.90
CA LYS A 88 -8.10 -15.59 -4.20
C LYS A 88 -9.28 -15.36 -5.16
N GLN A 89 -10.15 -14.40 -4.84
CA GLN A 89 -11.30 -14.05 -5.70
C GLN A 89 -10.86 -13.60 -7.10
N THR A 90 -9.80 -12.82 -7.22
CA THR A 90 -9.28 -12.38 -8.52
C THR A 90 -8.77 -13.56 -9.32
N ARG A 91 -8.03 -14.47 -8.71
CA ARG A 91 -7.55 -15.71 -9.36
C ARG A 91 -8.70 -16.60 -9.81
N GLU A 92 -9.71 -16.79 -8.96
CA GLU A 92 -10.90 -17.62 -9.24
C GLU A 92 -11.82 -16.98 -10.30
N SER A 93 -11.77 -15.66 -10.50
CA SER A 93 -12.55 -14.98 -11.55
C SER A 93 -12.03 -15.22 -12.95
N GLY A 94 -10.88 -15.90 -13.12
CA GLY A 94 -10.26 -16.13 -14.43
C GLY A 94 -9.65 -14.87 -15.05
N PHE A 95 -9.39 -13.82 -14.23
CA PHE A 95 -8.72 -12.63 -14.74
C PHE A 95 -7.29 -12.97 -15.15
N GLU A 96 -6.94 -12.63 -16.40
CA GLU A 96 -5.69 -13.04 -17.04
C GLU A 96 -4.43 -12.41 -16.44
N ILE A 97 -4.53 -11.23 -15.83
CA ILE A 97 -3.43 -10.54 -15.20
C ILE A 97 -3.25 -11.09 -13.78
N LYS A 98 -2.05 -11.53 -13.47
CA LYS A 98 -1.74 -12.07 -12.14
C LYS A 98 -1.78 -10.97 -11.09
N MET A 99 -2.49 -11.21 -9.99
CA MET A 99 -2.43 -10.37 -8.79
C MET A 99 -1.84 -11.21 -7.66
N ILE A 100 -0.65 -10.83 -7.19
CA ILE A 100 0.09 -11.53 -6.13
C ILE A 100 0.31 -10.58 -4.95
N PRO A 101 0.29 -11.09 -3.71
CA PRO A 101 0.57 -10.28 -2.54
C PRO A 101 2.07 -9.98 -2.44
N ALA A 102 2.40 -8.80 -1.90
CA ALA A 102 3.73 -8.48 -1.42
C ALA A 102 3.72 -8.41 0.11
N TRP A 103 4.73 -9.00 0.72
CA TRP A 103 4.91 -9.05 2.15
C TRP A 103 5.39 -7.71 2.71
N ARG A 104 4.56 -7.02 3.54
CA ARG A 104 4.93 -5.77 4.19
C ARG A 104 4.67 -5.84 5.71
N PRO A 105 5.64 -6.25 6.52
CA PRO A 105 5.49 -6.39 7.97
C PRO A 105 5.75 -5.09 8.75
N ASP A 106 5.68 -3.92 8.13
CA ASP A 106 6.08 -2.63 8.72
C ASP A 106 5.39 -2.33 10.06
N LYS A 107 4.13 -2.73 10.24
CA LYS A 107 3.43 -2.53 11.52
C LYS A 107 4.02 -3.35 12.67
N ALA A 108 4.66 -4.48 12.36
CA ALA A 108 5.37 -5.27 13.35
C ALA A 108 6.70 -4.64 13.77
N MET A 109 7.23 -3.72 12.96
CA MET A 109 8.46 -2.96 13.26
C MET A 109 8.18 -1.64 13.98
N ASN A 110 6.98 -1.11 13.87
CA ASN A 110 6.59 0.20 14.43
C ASN A 110 6.26 0.11 15.93
N ILE A 111 7.23 -0.37 16.70
CA ILE A 111 7.08 -0.69 18.13
C ILE A 111 6.70 0.53 19.00
N GLU A 112 7.02 1.74 18.54
CA GLU A 112 6.73 3.00 19.22
C GLU A 112 5.28 3.49 19.02
N LYS A 113 4.52 2.86 18.11
CA LYS A 113 3.15 3.30 17.83
C LYS A 113 2.18 2.88 18.93
N PRO A 114 1.20 3.72 19.26
CA PRO A 114 0.27 3.46 20.36
C PRO A 114 -0.63 2.23 20.14
N ASP A 115 -0.83 1.80 18.90
CA ASP A 115 -1.62 0.65 18.50
C ASP A 115 -0.81 -0.64 18.32
N PHE A 116 0.49 -0.61 18.66
CA PHE A 116 1.38 -1.76 18.49
C PHE A 116 0.88 -3.02 19.21
N ALA A 117 0.51 -2.90 20.50
CA ALA A 117 0.03 -4.03 21.27
C ALA A 117 -1.27 -4.64 20.70
N ASP A 118 -2.18 -3.79 20.24
CA ASP A 118 -3.43 -4.24 19.59
C ASP A 118 -3.14 -4.94 18.25
N TYR A 119 -2.16 -4.46 17.51
CA TYR A 119 -1.70 -5.10 16.28
C TYR A 119 -1.08 -6.47 16.58
N MET A 120 -0.21 -6.58 17.59
CA MET A 120 0.39 -7.86 18.02
C MET A 120 -0.67 -8.89 18.44
N ASN A 121 -1.70 -8.47 19.16
CA ASN A 121 -2.82 -9.34 19.52
C ASN A 121 -3.51 -9.90 18.28
N LYS A 122 -3.80 -9.06 17.28
CA LYS A 122 -4.39 -9.48 16.01
C LYS A 122 -3.47 -10.42 15.22
N LEU A 123 -2.18 -10.12 15.18
CA LEU A 123 -1.18 -10.97 14.53
C LEU A 123 -1.14 -12.36 15.16
N GLY A 124 -1.12 -12.42 16.50
CA GLY A 124 -1.18 -13.69 17.26
C GLY A 124 -2.44 -14.47 16.94
N GLU A 125 -3.60 -13.80 16.91
CA GLU A 125 -4.90 -14.40 16.60
C GLU A 125 -4.90 -15.06 15.20
N VAL A 126 -4.52 -14.31 14.15
CA VAL A 126 -4.52 -14.82 12.75
C VAL A 126 -3.43 -15.87 12.50
N ALA A 127 -2.32 -15.82 13.24
CA ALA A 127 -1.25 -16.81 13.17
C ALA A 127 -1.51 -18.05 14.02
N GLY A 128 -2.51 -18.01 14.93
CA GLY A 128 -2.74 -19.07 15.93
C GLY A 128 -1.56 -19.23 16.89
N VAL A 129 -0.98 -18.12 17.34
CA VAL A 129 0.15 -18.03 18.28
C VAL A 129 -0.28 -17.20 19.48
N ASN A 130 -0.03 -17.72 20.70
CA ASN A 130 -0.17 -16.92 21.92
C ASN A 130 1.05 -16.00 22.03
N LEU A 131 0.92 -14.78 21.52
CA LEU A 131 2.04 -13.84 21.35
C LEU A 131 2.33 -13.11 22.67
N VAL A 132 3.38 -13.49 23.35
CA VAL A 132 3.82 -12.96 24.66
C VAL A 132 5.25 -12.42 24.61
N THR A 133 6.14 -13.10 23.90
CA THR A 133 7.56 -12.78 23.77
C THR A 133 7.90 -12.23 22.38
N PHE A 134 9.08 -11.64 22.25
CA PHE A 134 9.59 -11.26 20.92
C PHE A 134 9.71 -12.47 19.99
N GLN A 135 10.13 -13.63 20.51
CA GLN A 135 10.22 -14.85 19.70
C GLN A 135 8.84 -15.30 19.19
N ASP A 136 7.78 -15.19 20.03
CA ASP A 136 6.41 -15.50 19.57
C ASP A 136 5.99 -14.61 18.41
N MET A 137 6.40 -13.33 18.41
CA MET A 137 6.15 -12.42 17.28
C MET A 137 6.87 -12.91 16.01
N VAL A 138 8.15 -13.29 16.12
CA VAL A 138 8.91 -13.83 15.00
C VAL A 138 8.25 -15.11 14.46
N ASP A 139 7.83 -16.01 15.33
CA ASP A 139 7.14 -17.25 14.95
C ASP A 139 5.78 -16.98 14.29
N ALA A 140 5.04 -16.01 14.79
CA ALA A 140 3.78 -15.57 14.19
C ALA A 140 4.00 -14.98 12.77
N LEU A 141 5.01 -14.10 12.62
CA LEU A 141 5.38 -13.54 11.32
C LEU A 141 5.83 -14.64 10.35
N GLN A 142 6.62 -15.62 10.80
CA GLN A 142 7.03 -16.74 9.96
C GLN A 142 5.82 -17.54 9.43
N LYS A 143 4.88 -17.89 10.30
CA LYS A 143 3.66 -18.59 9.89
C LYS A 143 2.85 -17.77 8.87
N ARG A 144 2.75 -16.46 9.08
CA ARG A 144 2.05 -15.58 8.13
C ARG A 144 2.81 -15.45 6.81
N HIS A 145 4.14 -15.36 6.86
CA HIS A 145 4.98 -15.37 5.65
C HIS A 145 4.81 -16.66 4.83
N ASP A 146 4.75 -17.81 5.50
CA ASP A 146 4.50 -19.09 4.85
C ASP A 146 3.11 -19.09 4.16
N PHE A 147 2.08 -18.61 4.86
CA PHE A 147 0.74 -18.41 4.28
C PHE A 147 0.76 -17.50 3.04
N PHE A 148 1.51 -16.40 3.08
CA PHE A 148 1.68 -15.51 1.92
C PHE A 148 2.39 -16.22 0.77
N THR A 149 3.43 -16.99 1.06
CA THR A 149 4.17 -17.79 0.07
C THR A 149 3.25 -18.82 -0.62
N GLU A 150 2.42 -19.52 0.13
CA GLU A 150 1.41 -20.45 -0.38
C GLU A 150 0.37 -19.76 -1.29
N ASN A 151 0.08 -18.47 -1.03
CA ASN A 151 -0.81 -17.66 -1.85
C ASN A 151 -0.11 -16.91 -2.98
N GLY A 152 1.17 -17.22 -3.26
CA GLY A 152 1.89 -16.75 -4.44
C GLY A 152 2.77 -15.52 -4.21
N CYS A 153 2.97 -15.10 -2.96
CA CYS A 153 3.91 -14.03 -2.62
C CYS A 153 5.32 -14.39 -3.10
N LYS A 154 6.03 -13.42 -3.71
CA LYS A 154 7.38 -13.59 -4.26
C LYS A 154 8.34 -12.47 -3.89
N LEU A 155 7.84 -11.45 -3.18
CA LEU A 155 8.62 -10.26 -2.84
C LEU A 155 8.14 -9.65 -1.53
N SER A 156 9.00 -8.85 -0.94
CA SER A 156 8.67 -7.97 0.19
C SER A 156 8.83 -6.51 -0.20
N ASP A 157 8.12 -5.66 0.48
CA ASP A 157 8.11 -4.22 0.31
C ASP A 157 8.07 -3.56 1.70
N HIS A 158 8.80 -2.46 1.89
CA HIS A 158 8.95 -1.80 3.18
C HIS A 158 8.92 -0.28 3.05
N GLY A 159 8.27 0.38 4.00
CA GLY A 159 8.28 1.84 4.18
C GLY A 159 9.25 2.26 5.27
N ILE A 160 10.53 1.93 5.15
CA ILE A 160 11.57 2.25 6.12
C ILE A 160 12.07 3.68 5.86
N GLU A 161 11.93 4.56 6.85
CA GLU A 161 12.38 5.96 6.75
C GLU A 161 13.84 6.13 7.19
N GLU A 162 14.29 5.34 8.17
CA GLU A 162 15.64 5.37 8.73
C GLU A 162 16.23 3.97 8.79
N PHE A 163 17.53 3.88 8.65
CA PHE A 163 18.27 2.64 8.78
C PHE A 163 18.92 2.57 10.17
N TYR A 164 18.50 1.59 10.98
CA TYR A 164 19.01 1.39 12.32
C TYR A 164 20.14 0.37 12.30
N ASP A 165 21.27 0.70 12.93
CA ASP A 165 22.47 -0.14 13.03
C ASP A 165 23.08 -0.12 14.46
N GLU A 166 22.22 0.00 15.47
CA GLU A 166 22.65 -0.04 16.87
C GLU A 166 22.87 -1.47 17.33
N PRO A 167 23.99 -1.75 18.04
CA PRO A 167 24.21 -3.05 18.64
C PRO A 167 23.16 -3.33 19.75
N TYR A 168 22.70 -4.55 19.82
CA TYR A 168 21.71 -4.98 20.78
C TYR A 168 22.06 -6.34 21.41
N THR A 169 21.36 -6.67 22.51
CA THR A 169 21.36 -7.99 23.13
C THR A 169 19.95 -8.55 23.19
N ASP A 170 19.80 -9.87 23.22
CA ASP A 170 18.49 -10.53 23.34
C ASP A 170 17.71 -10.04 24.55
N SER A 171 18.39 -9.81 25.70
CA SER A 171 17.76 -9.30 26.92
C SER A 171 17.20 -7.87 26.74
N GLN A 172 17.85 -7.03 25.94
CA GLN A 172 17.34 -5.69 25.61
C GLN A 172 16.10 -5.79 24.74
N ILE A 173 16.11 -6.64 23.71
CA ILE A 173 14.96 -6.86 22.82
C ILE A 173 13.75 -7.33 23.62
N GLU A 174 13.90 -8.36 24.45
CA GLU A 174 12.81 -8.90 25.29
C GLU A 174 12.26 -7.82 26.24
N THR A 175 13.14 -7.03 26.84
CA THR A 175 12.73 -5.96 27.75
C THR A 175 11.94 -4.88 27.03
N ILE A 176 12.39 -4.45 25.86
CA ILE A 176 11.74 -3.41 25.04
C ILE A 176 10.39 -3.93 24.54
N PHE A 177 10.38 -5.15 24.00
CA PHE A 177 9.15 -5.78 23.52
C PHE A 177 8.09 -5.90 24.62
N ALA A 178 8.49 -6.40 25.80
CA ALA A 178 7.59 -6.53 26.94
C ALA A 178 7.03 -5.18 27.42
N LYS A 179 7.78 -4.07 27.31
CA LYS A 179 7.29 -2.72 27.60
C LYS A 179 6.26 -2.26 26.55
N ALA A 180 6.55 -2.46 25.26
CA ALA A 180 5.67 -2.10 24.17
C ALA A 180 4.33 -2.85 24.26
N MET A 181 4.36 -4.15 24.56
CA MET A 181 3.15 -4.95 24.74
C MET A 181 2.28 -4.49 25.93
N ARG A 182 2.83 -3.76 26.88
CA ARG A 182 2.08 -3.12 27.98
C ARG A 182 1.68 -1.68 27.67
N GLY A 183 1.92 -1.18 26.46
CA GLY A 183 1.65 0.19 26.08
C GLY A 183 2.50 1.22 26.84
N GLN A 184 3.65 0.82 27.36
CA GLN A 184 4.57 1.71 28.06
C GLN A 184 5.40 2.51 27.07
N GLN A 185 5.67 3.77 27.41
CA GLN A 185 6.53 4.62 26.58
C GLN A 185 7.94 4.01 26.50
N LEU A 186 8.44 3.93 25.29
CA LEU A 186 9.82 3.55 25.00
C LEU A 186 10.70 4.80 25.04
N SER A 187 11.82 4.72 25.75
CA SER A 187 12.80 5.83 25.87
C SER A 187 14.04 5.50 25.05
#